data_224025c106dc28667e9e70b93ba5ab1c
#
_entry.id   224025c106dc28667e9e70b93ba5ab1c
#
_cell.length_a   1.000
_cell.length_b   1.000
_cell.length_c   1.000
_cell.angle_alpha   90.00
_cell.angle_beta   90.00
_cell.angle_gamma   90.00
#
_symmetry.space_group_name_H-M   'P 1'
#
loop_
_entity.id
_entity.type
_entity.pdbx_description
1 polymer ?
#
loop_
_entity_poly.entity_id
_entity_poly.type
_entity_poly.pdbx_seq_one_letter_code
_entity_poly.pdbx_strand_id
1 'polypeptide(L)'
;MLQSDAPAVSVTPARRRVAIGAGAAAVLLASLDAYVVVTLFVDMARDMNVAVNRLERATPVVTGFLLGYVAAMPLLGGLSDKLGRRAVTQICLAGFMIGSMVTAASIELGDYLGLTPLHVLVAGRVLQGVAGGALLPVSMALVADLWTEERRPAVLGTVGAAQELGSVLGPLYGGALGTLIGWQGIFWINVPLVLVAMVAVQVALPGRAALGHTGPRPKVDVVGGLLLALALGLLTVGLNNQEPEESILPPYGPPLIVGGAAVLVVFLIWESFARTKLVDLSGAPKLPFFAVLIASLLAGAALLVTLLDIVLLAQGVLGITDPRESAKLLVYFLAALPVGAVVGGVIAGRVGLRGVTVVGFLIATVAYWLVSTWPSSILTERHEVLGLSLPRMNTDLALAGLGLGLVIAPLSAAVLRIVPPSQHGVASAAVVVARTIGMLVGFAALTGWGLHRFHTGTRDLTPPIPQDFARPTADELAAIAAYEAQLRDYLMGMYQEIFLATAACCLVAALVSVAITHCR
;
A
#
# COMPACT_ATOMS: atom_id res chain seq x y z
N MET A 1 33.74 -13.98 -23.74
CA MET A 1 33.35 -13.53 -25.09
C MET A 1 32.63 -14.65 -25.78
N LEU A 2 31.32 -14.58 -25.84
CA LEU A 2 30.36 -15.20 -26.77
C LEU A 2 28.98 -14.85 -26.23
N GLN A 3 28.57 -13.58 -26.48
CA GLN A 3 27.16 -13.18 -26.41
C GLN A 3 26.43 -14.02 -27.47
N SER A 4 25.65 -14.99 -27.01
CA SER A 4 24.66 -15.64 -27.83
C SER A 4 23.54 -14.62 -28.10
N ASP A 5 23.60 -14.01 -29.27
CA ASP A 5 22.49 -13.29 -29.88
C ASP A 5 21.34 -14.26 -30.14
N ALA A 6 20.61 -14.64 -29.09
CA ALA A 6 19.30 -15.23 -29.26
C ALA A 6 18.37 -14.15 -29.83
N PRO A 7 17.69 -14.36 -30.96
CA PRO A 7 16.84 -13.36 -31.55
C PRO A 7 15.75 -12.96 -30.54
N ALA A 8 15.80 -11.72 -30.07
CA ALA A 8 14.74 -11.15 -29.27
C ALA A 8 13.43 -11.30 -30.06
N VAL A 9 12.53 -12.15 -29.58
CA VAL A 9 11.21 -12.33 -30.20
C VAL A 9 10.60 -10.96 -30.35
N SER A 10 10.39 -10.52 -31.57
CA SER A 10 9.89 -9.19 -31.89
C SER A 10 8.39 -9.12 -31.56
N VAL A 11 8.09 -8.90 -30.27
CA VAL A 11 6.73 -8.55 -29.86
C VAL A 11 6.41 -7.19 -30.46
N THR A 12 5.39 -7.12 -31.30
CA THR A 12 5.00 -5.89 -31.97
C THR A 12 4.70 -4.78 -30.96
N PRO A 13 4.97 -3.50 -31.26
CA PRO A 13 4.71 -2.39 -30.36
C PRO A 13 3.26 -2.32 -29.86
N ALA A 14 2.30 -2.67 -30.71
CA ALA A 14 0.89 -2.74 -30.34
C ALA A 14 0.64 -3.80 -29.26
N ARG A 15 1.20 -5.00 -29.43
CA ARG A 15 1.04 -6.11 -28.48
C ARG A 15 1.70 -5.81 -27.13
N ARG A 16 2.84 -5.12 -27.13
CA ARG A 16 3.48 -4.63 -25.89
C ARG A 16 2.58 -3.66 -25.12
N ARG A 17 1.94 -2.70 -25.82
CA ARG A 17 1.01 -1.74 -25.20
C ARG A 17 -0.21 -2.44 -24.60
N VAL A 18 -0.79 -3.41 -25.32
CA VAL A 18 -1.94 -4.18 -24.80
C VAL A 18 -1.52 -5.03 -23.60
N ALA A 19 -0.32 -5.63 -23.61
CA ALA A 19 0.20 -6.40 -22.50
C ALA A 19 0.31 -5.59 -21.21
N ILE A 20 0.85 -4.35 -21.31
CA ILE A 20 0.97 -3.48 -20.12
C ILE A 20 -0.39 -2.93 -19.70
N GLY A 21 -1.26 -2.61 -20.66
CA GLY A 21 -2.62 -2.20 -20.35
C GLY A 21 -3.39 -3.27 -19.58
N ALA A 22 -3.28 -4.54 -19.99
CA ALA A 22 -3.87 -5.68 -19.28
C ALA A 22 -3.27 -5.87 -17.88
N GLY A 23 -1.93 -5.75 -17.74
CA GLY A 23 -1.26 -5.82 -16.44
C GLY A 23 -1.67 -4.67 -15.52
N ALA A 24 -1.69 -3.43 -16.02
CA ALA A 24 -2.12 -2.26 -15.28
C ALA A 24 -3.60 -2.34 -14.87
N ALA A 25 -4.48 -2.86 -15.74
CA ALA A 25 -5.89 -3.08 -15.41
C ALA A 25 -6.06 -4.13 -14.33
N ALA A 26 -5.30 -5.22 -14.36
CA ALA A 26 -5.31 -6.25 -13.31
C ALA A 26 -4.84 -5.68 -11.96
N VAL A 27 -3.81 -4.85 -11.96
CA VAL A 27 -3.32 -4.14 -10.76
C VAL A 27 -4.36 -3.15 -10.24
N LEU A 28 -4.98 -2.37 -11.12
CA LEU A 28 -6.06 -1.43 -10.78
C LEU A 28 -7.22 -2.16 -10.10
N LEU A 29 -7.69 -3.28 -10.67
CA LEU A 29 -8.78 -4.08 -10.11
C LEU A 29 -8.44 -4.62 -8.72
N ALA A 30 -7.24 -5.19 -8.54
CA ALA A 30 -6.81 -5.70 -7.25
C ALA A 30 -6.69 -4.59 -6.19
N SER A 31 -6.18 -3.41 -6.57
CA SER A 31 -6.08 -2.26 -5.66
C SER A 31 -7.45 -1.67 -5.35
N LEU A 32 -8.33 -1.53 -6.33
CA LEU A 32 -9.69 -1.06 -6.14
C LEU A 32 -10.45 -1.96 -5.14
N ASP A 33 -10.36 -3.28 -5.31
CA ASP A 33 -10.99 -4.26 -4.43
C ASP A 33 -10.40 -4.24 -3.00
N ALA A 34 -9.11 -3.99 -2.87
CA ALA A 34 -8.46 -3.87 -1.56
C ALA A 34 -9.05 -2.72 -0.72
N TYR A 35 -9.34 -1.59 -1.37
CA TYR A 35 -9.78 -0.37 -0.69
C TYR A 35 -11.29 -0.16 -0.68
N VAL A 36 -12.04 -0.82 -1.55
CA VAL A 36 -13.52 -0.75 -1.59
C VAL A 36 -14.15 -1.21 -0.28
N VAL A 37 -13.53 -2.19 0.39
CA VAL A 37 -14.03 -2.74 1.66
C VAL A 37 -14.04 -1.71 2.78
N VAL A 38 -13.17 -0.70 2.74
CA VAL A 38 -13.12 0.35 3.78
C VAL A 38 -14.47 1.05 3.93
N THR A 39 -15.16 1.34 2.82
CA THR A 39 -16.47 2.00 2.82
C THR A 39 -17.64 1.04 3.06
N LEU A 40 -17.46 -0.25 2.77
CA LEU A 40 -18.50 -1.26 2.88
C LEU A 40 -18.42 -2.07 4.17
N PHE A 41 -17.38 -1.83 4.99
CA PHE A 41 -17.04 -2.67 6.15
C PHE A 41 -18.19 -2.81 7.14
N VAL A 42 -18.88 -1.70 7.46
CA VAL A 42 -19.99 -1.69 8.41
C VAL A 42 -21.20 -2.45 7.87
N ASP A 43 -21.50 -2.30 6.58
CA ASP A 43 -22.62 -3.02 5.95
C ASP A 43 -22.33 -4.52 5.87
N MET A 44 -21.09 -4.90 5.49
CA MET A 44 -20.63 -6.29 5.50
C MET A 44 -20.72 -6.89 6.91
N ALA A 45 -20.25 -6.18 7.94
CA ALA A 45 -20.31 -6.64 9.33
C ALA A 45 -21.76 -6.83 9.80
N ARG A 46 -22.67 -5.91 9.45
CA ARG A 46 -24.09 -5.99 9.79
C ARG A 46 -24.75 -7.22 9.18
N ASP A 47 -24.52 -7.49 7.90
CA ASP A 47 -25.09 -8.64 7.19
C ASP A 47 -24.53 -9.98 7.71
N MET A 48 -23.31 -9.96 8.31
CA MET A 48 -22.71 -11.10 8.99
C MET A 48 -23.18 -11.25 10.44
N ASN A 49 -24.23 -10.53 10.88
CA ASN A 49 -24.74 -10.50 12.25
C ASN A 49 -23.69 -10.08 13.30
N VAL A 50 -22.73 -9.25 12.92
CA VAL A 50 -21.76 -8.64 13.84
C VAL A 50 -22.34 -7.33 14.37
N ALA A 51 -22.54 -7.25 15.68
CA ALA A 51 -23.06 -6.04 16.32
C ALA A 51 -22.08 -4.87 16.15
N VAL A 52 -22.60 -3.63 15.98
CA VAL A 52 -21.81 -2.42 15.74
C VAL A 52 -20.81 -2.14 16.88
N ASN A 53 -21.13 -2.54 18.11
CA ASN A 53 -20.25 -2.47 19.27
C ASN A 53 -19.22 -3.63 19.35
N ARG A 54 -19.12 -4.48 18.32
CA ARG A 54 -18.17 -5.61 18.22
C ARG A 54 -17.61 -5.74 16.80
N LEU A 55 -17.40 -4.61 16.12
CA LEU A 55 -16.85 -4.57 14.75
C LEU A 55 -15.46 -5.21 14.65
N GLU A 56 -14.73 -5.32 15.76
CA GLU A 56 -13.47 -6.03 15.85
C GLU A 56 -13.56 -7.49 15.37
N ARG A 57 -14.72 -8.14 15.53
CA ARG A 57 -14.95 -9.50 15.03
C ARG A 57 -14.97 -9.61 13.51
N ALA A 58 -15.33 -8.53 12.80
CA ALA A 58 -15.34 -8.49 11.34
C ALA A 58 -13.98 -8.08 10.74
N THR A 59 -13.04 -7.60 11.54
CA THR A 59 -11.74 -7.12 11.06
C THR A 59 -10.96 -8.17 10.25
N PRO A 60 -11.07 -9.49 10.51
CA PRO A 60 -10.44 -10.50 9.65
C PRO A 60 -10.82 -10.39 8.16
N VAL A 61 -11.92 -9.71 7.82
CA VAL A 61 -12.31 -9.42 6.43
C VAL A 61 -11.26 -8.54 5.72
N VAL A 62 -10.71 -7.57 6.43
CA VAL A 62 -9.66 -6.67 5.93
C VAL A 62 -8.28 -7.28 6.13
N THR A 63 -7.99 -7.74 7.35
CA THR A 63 -6.66 -8.26 7.69
C THR A 63 -6.34 -9.56 6.98
N GLY A 64 -7.33 -10.42 6.76
CA GLY A 64 -7.16 -11.66 5.99
C GLY A 64 -6.77 -11.40 4.54
N PHE A 65 -7.37 -10.40 3.90
CA PHE A 65 -6.95 -9.94 2.57
C PHE A 65 -5.51 -9.42 2.58
N LEU A 66 -5.19 -8.49 3.49
CA LEU A 66 -3.85 -7.89 3.58
C LEU A 66 -2.77 -8.94 3.88
N LEU A 67 -3.07 -9.90 4.77
CA LEU A 67 -2.20 -11.02 5.07
C LEU A 67 -1.91 -11.84 3.82
N GLY A 68 -2.95 -12.28 3.12
CA GLY A 68 -2.81 -13.02 1.87
C GLY A 68 -2.02 -12.24 0.83
N TYR A 69 -2.35 -10.93 0.70
CA TYR A 69 -1.73 -10.02 -0.27
C TYR A 69 -0.22 -9.90 -0.07
N VAL A 70 0.23 -9.63 1.16
CA VAL A 70 1.66 -9.44 1.47
C VAL A 70 2.43 -10.77 1.44
N ALA A 71 1.85 -11.82 2.07
CA ALA A 71 2.52 -13.11 2.20
C ALA A 71 2.73 -13.83 0.86
N ALA A 72 1.80 -13.68 -0.08
CA ALA A 72 1.87 -14.36 -1.38
C ALA A 72 2.82 -13.69 -2.38
N MET A 73 3.12 -12.40 -2.22
CA MET A 73 3.90 -11.61 -3.20
C MET A 73 5.25 -12.25 -3.56
N PRO A 74 6.13 -12.60 -2.60
CA PRO A 74 7.45 -13.11 -2.92
C PRO A 74 7.38 -14.49 -3.60
N LEU A 75 6.50 -15.35 -3.11
CA LEU A 75 6.33 -16.70 -3.63
C LEU A 75 5.79 -16.70 -5.06
N LEU A 76 4.71 -15.97 -5.31
CA LEU A 76 4.08 -15.89 -6.63
C LEU A 76 4.90 -15.04 -7.60
N GLY A 77 5.63 -14.01 -7.09
CA GLY A 77 6.62 -13.26 -7.87
C GLY A 77 7.70 -14.20 -8.40
N GLY A 78 8.33 -15.00 -7.54
CA GLY A 78 9.32 -16.02 -7.94
C GLY A 78 8.73 -17.13 -8.80
N LEU A 79 7.49 -17.53 -8.54
CA LEU A 79 6.79 -18.51 -9.39
C LEU A 79 6.57 -17.96 -10.80
N SER A 80 6.37 -16.66 -10.96
CA SER A 80 6.21 -16.02 -12.27
C SER A 80 7.50 -16.02 -13.09
N ASP A 81 8.67 -15.99 -12.44
CA ASP A 81 9.97 -16.15 -13.10
C ASP A 81 10.11 -17.58 -13.66
N LYS A 82 9.49 -18.57 -13.01
CA LYS A 82 9.59 -20.00 -13.36
C LYS A 82 8.54 -20.45 -14.37
N LEU A 83 7.26 -20.20 -14.09
CA LEU A 83 6.13 -20.63 -14.93
C LEU A 83 5.87 -19.68 -16.10
N GLY A 84 6.41 -18.46 -16.03
CA GLY A 84 6.19 -17.40 -16.99
C GLY A 84 5.06 -16.43 -16.54
N ARG A 85 5.24 -15.16 -16.88
CA ARG A 85 4.35 -14.06 -16.45
C ARG A 85 2.89 -14.31 -16.78
N ARG A 86 2.62 -14.76 -18.03
CA ARG A 86 1.26 -15.04 -18.51
C ARG A 86 0.55 -16.10 -17.66
N ALA A 87 1.21 -17.23 -17.39
CA ALA A 87 0.60 -18.33 -16.65
C ALA A 87 0.25 -17.91 -15.22
N VAL A 88 1.19 -17.24 -14.51
CA VAL A 88 0.97 -16.81 -13.13
C VAL A 88 -0.07 -15.70 -13.06
N THR A 89 -0.06 -14.72 -13.98
CA THR A 89 -1.11 -13.70 -14.04
C THR A 89 -2.49 -14.33 -14.24
N GLN A 90 -2.63 -15.34 -15.12
CA GLN A 90 -3.89 -16.06 -15.32
C GLN A 90 -4.34 -16.82 -14.06
N ILE A 91 -3.42 -17.51 -13.37
CA ILE A 91 -3.71 -18.21 -12.11
C ILE A 91 -4.17 -17.20 -11.04
N CYS A 92 -3.49 -16.06 -10.92
CA CYS A 92 -3.84 -15.01 -10.00
C CYS A 92 -5.21 -14.40 -10.32
N LEU A 93 -5.50 -14.08 -11.57
CA LEU A 93 -6.81 -13.57 -11.98
C LEU A 93 -7.93 -14.59 -11.71
N ALA A 94 -7.70 -15.87 -12.02
CA ALA A 94 -8.67 -16.93 -11.71
C ALA A 94 -8.91 -17.08 -10.20
N GLY A 95 -7.84 -17.09 -9.39
CA GLY A 95 -7.95 -17.13 -7.92
C GLY A 95 -8.68 -15.91 -7.36
N PHE A 96 -8.39 -14.73 -7.89
CA PHE A 96 -9.07 -13.49 -7.51
C PHE A 96 -10.57 -13.52 -7.85
N MET A 97 -10.91 -14.03 -9.03
CA MET A 97 -12.31 -14.21 -9.45
C MET A 97 -13.05 -15.19 -8.53
N ILE A 98 -12.45 -16.36 -8.25
CA ILE A 98 -13.04 -17.36 -7.34
C ILE A 98 -13.20 -16.75 -5.93
N GLY A 99 -12.20 -16.04 -5.41
CA GLY A 99 -12.29 -15.35 -4.14
C GLY A 99 -13.41 -14.30 -4.10
N SER A 100 -13.60 -13.53 -5.19
CA SER A 100 -14.71 -12.59 -5.34
C SER A 100 -16.06 -13.29 -5.32
N MET A 101 -16.20 -14.42 -6.02
CA MET A 101 -17.44 -15.21 -6.00
C MET A 101 -17.74 -15.77 -4.60
N VAL A 102 -16.74 -16.31 -3.91
CA VAL A 102 -16.87 -16.81 -2.53
C VAL A 102 -17.24 -15.69 -1.56
N THR A 103 -16.62 -14.51 -1.71
CA THR A 103 -16.95 -13.33 -0.90
C THR A 103 -18.38 -12.87 -1.16
N ALA A 104 -18.79 -12.74 -2.42
CA ALA A 104 -20.14 -12.31 -2.81
C ALA A 104 -21.23 -13.25 -2.33
N ALA A 105 -21.01 -14.56 -2.45
CA ALA A 105 -21.95 -15.63 -2.07
C ALA A 105 -21.72 -16.16 -0.65
N SER A 106 -21.07 -15.39 0.23
CA SER A 106 -20.64 -15.89 1.56
C SER A 106 -21.81 -16.27 2.48
N ILE A 107 -22.97 -15.62 2.35
CA ILE A 107 -24.18 -15.91 3.14
C ILE A 107 -24.75 -17.26 2.70
N GLU A 108 -25.07 -17.39 1.42
CA GLU A 108 -25.68 -18.60 0.86
C GLU A 108 -24.75 -19.81 0.99
N LEU A 109 -23.45 -19.59 0.77
CA LEU A 109 -22.46 -20.64 0.86
C LEU A 109 -22.22 -21.07 2.32
N GLY A 110 -22.30 -20.12 3.26
CA GLY A 110 -22.23 -20.40 4.70
C GLY A 110 -23.37 -21.28 5.14
N ASP A 111 -24.60 -20.93 4.79
CA ASP A 111 -25.81 -21.69 5.10
C ASP A 111 -25.75 -23.10 4.49
N TYR A 112 -25.33 -23.22 3.22
CA TYR A 112 -25.21 -24.50 2.54
C TYR A 112 -24.14 -25.43 3.16
N LEU A 113 -23.01 -24.86 3.60
CA LEU A 113 -21.90 -25.62 4.20
C LEU A 113 -22.04 -25.83 5.71
N GLY A 114 -23.03 -25.23 6.37
CA GLY A 114 -23.17 -25.24 7.82
C GLY A 114 -22.08 -24.47 8.54
N LEU A 115 -21.47 -23.47 7.86
CA LEU A 115 -20.43 -22.58 8.39
C LEU A 115 -21.02 -21.20 8.66
N THR A 116 -20.38 -20.44 9.56
CA THR A 116 -20.79 -19.06 9.73
C THR A 116 -20.44 -18.25 8.47
N PRO A 117 -21.34 -17.42 7.94
CA PRO A 117 -21.10 -16.58 6.77
C PRO A 117 -19.82 -15.76 6.85
N LEU A 118 -19.47 -15.26 8.05
CA LEU A 118 -18.24 -14.51 8.29
C LEU A 118 -16.98 -15.33 7.97
N HIS A 119 -16.92 -16.61 8.33
CA HIS A 119 -15.74 -17.44 8.03
C HIS A 119 -15.59 -17.68 6.53
N VAL A 120 -16.70 -17.86 5.82
CA VAL A 120 -16.69 -18.03 4.35
C VAL A 120 -16.24 -16.73 3.68
N LEU A 121 -16.75 -15.59 4.14
CA LEU A 121 -16.35 -14.28 3.65
C LEU A 121 -14.87 -14.01 3.86
N VAL A 122 -14.33 -14.30 5.05
CA VAL A 122 -12.90 -14.18 5.35
C VAL A 122 -12.06 -15.10 4.45
N ALA A 123 -12.50 -16.34 4.23
CA ALA A 123 -11.81 -17.27 3.33
C ALA A 123 -11.76 -16.73 1.89
N GLY A 124 -12.86 -16.17 1.39
CA GLY A 124 -12.90 -15.49 0.09
C GLY A 124 -11.92 -14.32 0.02
N ARG A 125 -11.87 -13.49 1.05
CA ARG A 125 -10.95 -12.34 1.17
C ARG A 125 -9.48 -12.77 1.23
N VAL A 126 -9.15 -13.81 1.98
CA VAL A 126 -7.78 -14.39 2.00
C VAL A 126 -7.39 -14.86 0.60
N LEU A 127 -8.26 -15.58 -0.10
CA LEU A 127 -8.01 -16.06 -1.46
C LEU A 127 -7.81 -14.89 -2.44
N GLN A 128 -8.65 -13.84 -2.36
CA GLN A 128 -8.48 -12.62 -3.15
C GLN A 128 -7.16 -11.92 -2.84
N GLY A 129 -6.77 -11.82 -1.55
CA GLY A 129 -5.50 -11.25 -1.14
C GLY A 129 -4.31 -12.03 -1.72
N VAL A 130 -4.26 -13.35 -1.54
CA VAL A 130 -3.22 -14.22 -2.10
C VAL A 130 -3.09 -14.05 -3.61
N ALA A 131 -4.21 -14.02 -4.31
CA ALA A 131 -4.22 -13.90 -5.77
C ALA A 131 -3.89 -12.47 -6.23
N GLY A 132 -4.50 -11.46 -5.61
CA GLY A 132 -4.31 -10.04 -5.97
C GLY A 132 -2.91 -9.54 -5.68
N GLY A 133 -2.29 -9.98 -4.58
CA GLY A 133 -0.98 -9.53 -4.14
C GLY A 133 0.14 -9.73 -5.16
N ALA A 134 0.07 -10.79 -5.96
CA ALA A 134 1.09 -11.05 -6.97
C ALA A 134 0.94 -10.24 -8.25
N LEU A 135 -0.24 -9.67 -8.54
CA LEU A 135 -0.51 -8.99 -9.81
C LEU A 135 0.42 -7.80 -10.04
N LEU A 136 0.70 -7.02 -9.00
CA LEU A 136 1.60 -5.88 -9.10
C LEU A 136 3.06 -6.29 -9.40
N PRO A 137 3.74 -7.13 -8.58
CA PRO A 137 5.12 -7.50 -8.84
C PRO A 137 5.29 -8.29 -10.15
N VAL A 138 4.33 -9.11 -10.54
CA VAL A 138 4.36 -9.82 -11.83
C VAL A 138 4.22 -8.85 -13.00
N SER A 139 3.37 -7.82 -12.89
CA SER A 139 3.24 -6.78 -13.91
C SER A 139 4.50 -5.92 -14.01
N MET A 140 5.16 -5.59 -12.90
CA MET A 140 6.44 -4.87 -12.89
C MET A 140 7.54 -5.70 -13.55
N ALA A 141 7.62 -6.99 -13.25
CA ALA A 141 8.57 -7.89 -13.88
C ALA A 141 8.31 -8.06 -15.39
N LEU A 142 7.03 -8.09 -15.81
CA LEU A 142 6.66 -8.09 -17.22
C LEU A 142 7.15 -6.84 -17.95
N VAL A 143 7.09 -5.66 -17.31
CA VAL A 143 7.68 -4.43 -17.87
C VAL A 143 9.17 -4.60 -18.09
N ALA A 144 9.89 -5.17 -17.13
CA ALA A 144 11.32 -5.42 -17.26
C ALA A 144 11.66 -6.38 -18.40
N ASP A 145 10.79 -7.37 -18.67
CA ASP A 145 10.98 -8.35 -19.74
C ASP A 145 10.69 -7.78 -21.14
N LEU A 146 9.81 -6.78 -21.26
CA LEU A 146 9.33 -6.26 -22.55
C LEU A 146 9.90 -4.91 -22.96
N TRP A 147 10.49 -4.11 -22.04
CA TRP A 147 11.00 -2.78 -22.33
C TRP A 147 12.49 -2.64 -22.03
N THR A 148 13.15 -1.79 -22.84
CA THR A 148 14.56 -1.42 -22.64
C THR A 148 14.72 -0.63 -21.34
N GLU A 149 15.92 -0.63 -20.79
CA GLU A 149 16.21 0.02 -19.50
C GLU A 149 15.84 1.50 -19.45
N GLU A 150 15.99 2.21 -20.58
CA GLU A 150 15.67 3.65 -20.66
C GLU A 150 14.17 3.91 -20.57
N ARG A 151 13.32 2.98 -21.05
CA ARG A 151 11.87 3.14 -21.09
C ARG A 151 11.15 2.49 -19.91
N ARG A 152 11.80 1.55 -19.21
CA ARG A 152 11.22 0.85 -18.04
C ARG A 152 10.65 1.79 -17.00
N PRO A 153 11.34 2.87 -16.57
CA PRO A 153 10.81 3.73 -15.50
C PRO A 153 9.48 4.39 -15.89
N ALA A 154 9.34 4.85 -17.12
CA ALA A 154 8.09 5.47 -17.61
C ALA A 154 6.92 4.47 -17.60
N VAL A 155 7.17 3.23 -18.03
CA VAL A 155 6.13 2.19 -18.08
C VAL A 155 5.80 1.67 -16.68
N LEU A 156 6.79 1.52 -15.80
CA LEU A 156 6.56 1.21 -14.38
C LEU A 156 5.75 2.30 -13.67
N GLY A 157 5.95 3.57 -14.08
CA GLY A 157 5.13 4.68 -13.61
C GLY A 157 3.64 4.51 -13.93
N THR A 158 3.30 3.97 -15.11
CA THR A 158 1.88 3.69 -15.45
C THR A 158 1.29 2.55 -14.64
N VAL A 159 2.07 1.51 -14.32
CA VAL A 159 1.64 0.40 -13.45
C VAL A 159 1.46 0.88 -12.01
N GLY A 160 2.41 1.68 -11.50
CA GLY A 160 2.30 2.30 -10.17
C GLY A 160 1.11 3.24 -10.08
N ALA A 161 0.90 4.08 -11.11
CA ALA A 161 -0.26 4.97 -11.17
C ALA A 161 -1.58 4.20 -11.18
N ALA A 162 -1.66 3.06 -11.87
CA ALA A 162 -2.85 2.20 -11.85
C ALA A 162 -3.15 1.66 -10.45
N GLN A 163 -2.11 1.27 -9.69
CA GLN A 163 -2.25 0.86 -8.30
C GLN A 163 -2.81 2.00 -7.43
N GLU A 164 -2.20 3.18 -7.52
CA GLU A 164 -2.61 4.33 -6.70
C GLU A 164 -4.00 4.85 -7.10
N LEU A 165 -4.35 4.82 -8.38
CA LEU A 165 -5.71 5.11 -8.83
C LEU A 165 -6.73 4.13 -8.25
N GLY A 166 -6.39 2.83 -8.17
CA GLY A 166 -7.25 1.84 -7.52
C GLY A 166 -7.49 2.15 -6.05
N SER A 167 -6.47 2.59 -5.33
CA SER A 167 -6.59 2.95 -3.91
C SER A 167 -7.49 4.18 -3.69
N VAL A 168 -7.44 5.15 -4.61
CA VAL A 168 -8.28 6.36 -4.58
C VAL A 168 -9.72 6.05 -4.99
N LEU A 169 -9.88 5.32 -6.08
CA LEU A 169 -11.20 5.02 -6.65
C LEU A 169 -11.96 3.98 -5.81
N GLY A 170 -11.27 3.10 -5.06
CA GLY A 170 -11.89 2.05 -4.25
C GLY A 170 -12.99 2.57 -3.32
N PRO A 171 -12.69 3.47 -2.39
CA PRO A 171 -13.70 4.05 -1.51
C PRO A 171 -14.81 4.79 -2.24
N LEU A 172 -14.49 5.53 -3.31
CA LEU A 172 -15.50 6.24 -4.12
C LEU A 172 -16.43 5.27 -4.84
N TYR A 173 -15.87 4.24 -5.44
CA TYR A 173 -16.57 3.16 -6.11
C TYR A 173 -17.48 2.39 -5.12
N GLY A 174 -16.94 2.06 -3.93
CA GLY A 174 -17.69 1.41 -2.85
C GLY A 174 -18.87 2.24 -2.36
N GLY A 175 -18.64 3.51 -2.09
CA GLY A 175 -19.68 4.43 -1.66
C GLY A 175 -20.77 4.68 -2.71
N ALA A 176 -20.39 4.79 -3.98
CA ALA A 176 -21.34 5.04 -5.06
C ALA A 176 -22.16 3.81 -5.43
N LEU A 177 -21.53 2.65 -5.60
CA LEU A 177 -22.21 1.42 -6.02
C LEU A 177 -22.79 0.63 -4.84
N GLY A 178 -22.20 0.70 -3.67
CA GLY A 178 -22.69 -0.02 -2.48
C GLY A 178 -24.13 0.33 -2.15
N THR A 179 -24.53 1.59 -2.34
CA THR A 179 -25.92 2.04 -2.14
C THR A 179 -26.89 1.55 -3.22
N LEU A 180 -26.41 1.21 -4.42
CA LEU A 180 -27.23 0.82 -5.57
C LEU A 180 -27.42 -0.69 -5.67
N ILE A 181 -26.35 -1.45 -5.44
CA ILE A 181 -26.33 -2.91 -5.69
C ILE A 181 -25.90 -3.73 -4.47
N GLY A 182 -25.69 -3.09 -3.33
CA GLY A 182 -25.14 -3.72 -2.13
C GLY A 182 -23.65 -4.09 -2.27
N TRP A 183 -23.05 -4.49 -1.16
CA TRP A 183 -21.65 -4.90 -1.15
C TRP A 183 -21.40 -6.19 -1.94
N GLN A 184 -22.33 -7.15 -1.89
CA GLN A 184 -22.25 -8.40 -2.66
C GLN A 184 -22.19 -8.13 -4.17
N GLY A 185 -23.02 -7.19 -4.66
CA GLY A 185 -23.05 -6.80 -6.07
C GLY A 185 -21.73 -6.28 -6.57
N ILE A 186 -20.97 -5.58 -5.73
CA ILE A 186 -19.63 -5.07 -6.07
C ILE A 186 -18.66 -6.24 -6.32
N PHE A 187 -18.68 -7.27 -5.48
CA PHE A 187 -17.83 -8.46 -5.69
C PHE A 187 -18.29 -9.28 -6.91
N TRP A 188 -19.58 -9.31 -7.22
CA TRP A 188 -20.09 -9.92 -8.46
C TRP A 188 -19.63 -9.18 -9.72
N ILE A 189 -19.53 -7.84 -9.69
CA ILE A 189 -18.98 -7.04 -10.81
C ILE A 189 -17.49 -7.38 -11.07
N ASN A 190 -16.72 -7.75 -10.07
CA ASN A 190 -15.33 -8.18 -10.28
C ASN A 190 -15.24 -9.39 -11.24
N VAL A 191 -16.24 -10.28 -11.25
CA VAL A 191 -16.22 -11.48 -12.11
C VAL A 191 -16.12 -11.14 -13.61
N PRO A 192 -17.05 -10.37 -14.22
CA PRO A 192 -16.93 -10.01 -15.62
C PRO A 192 -15.69 -9.14 -15.89
N LEU A 193 -15.30 -8.25 -14.98
CA LEU A 193 -14.10 -7.43 -15.15
C LEU A 193 -12.83 -8.28 -15.21
N VAL A 194 -12.71 -9.27 -14.32
CA VAL A 194 -11.58 -10.20 -14.31
C VAL A 194 -11.58 -11.09 -15.54
N LEU A 195 -12.74 -11.56 -16.01
CA LEU A 195 -12.84 -12.33 -17.26
C LEU A 195 -12.31 -11.52 -18.46
N VAL A 196 -12.68 -10.24 -18.55
CA VAL A 196 -12.14 -9.34 -19.58
C VAL A 196 -10.62 -9.19 -19.45
N ALA A 197 -10.11 -9.01 -18.20
CA ALA A 197 -8.67 -8.93 -17.94
C ALA A 197 -7.97 -10.25 -18.34
N MET A 198 -8.55 -11.41 -18.04
CA MET A 198 -8.00 -12.72 -18.42
C MET A 198 -7.91 -12.87 -19.94
N VAL A 199 -8.94 -12.48 -20.69
CA VAL A 199 -8.91 -12.49 -22.15
C VAL A 199 -7.84 -11.53 -22.67
N ALA A 200 -7.76 -10.33 -22.14
CA ALA A 200 -6.75 -9.34 -22.53
C ALA A 200 -5.33 -9.86 -22.26
N VAL A 201 -5.07 -10.47 -21.10
CA VAL A 201 -3.80 -11.11 -20.75
C VAL A 201 -3.50 -12.28 -21.71
N GLN A 202 -4.50 -13.11 -22.04
CA GLN A 202 -4.33 -14.25 -22.93
C GLN A 202 -3.89 -13.83 -24.34
N VAL A 203 -4.49 -12.76 -24.85
CA VAL A 203 -4.20 -12.26 -26.20
C VAL A 203 -2.89 -11.45 -26.25
N ALA A 204 -2.65 -10.65 -25.23
CA ALA A 204 -1.58 -9.66 -25.22
C ALA A 204 -0.24 -10.21 -24.74
N LEU A 205 -0.23 -11.04 -23.66
CA LEU A 205 1.03 -11.51 -23.11
C LEU A 205 1.60 -12.66 -23.93
N PRO A 206 2.90 -12.57 -24.30
CA PRO A 206 3.58 -13.67 -24.94
C PRO A 206 3.72 -14.85 -23.97
N GLY A 207 3.59 -16.08 -24.47
CA GLY A 207 3.92 -17.27 -23.69
C GLY A 207 5.43 -17.36 -23.41
N ARG A 208 5.82 -18.20 -22.45
CA ARG A 208 7.24 -18.36 -22.05
C ARG A 208 8.15 -18.72 -23.22
N ALA A 209 7.71 -19.62 -24.08
CA ALA A 209 8.45 -20.03 -25.27
C ALA A 209 8.68 -18.86 -26.25
N ALA A 210 7.72 -17.95 -26.36
CA ALA A 210 7.81 -16.78 -27.22
C ALA A 210 8.78 -15.70 -26.66
N LEU A 211 9.15 -15.77 -25.37
CA LEU A 211 10.17 -14.91 -24.76
C LEU A 211 11.57 -15.54 -24.78
N GLY A 212 11.78 -16.62 -25.53
CA GLY A 212 13.09 -17.28 -25.64
C GLY A 212 13.50 -18.09 -24.40
N HIS A 213 12.63 -18.26 -23.41
CA HIS A 213 12.91 -19.04 -22.20
C HIS A 213 12.74 -20.55 -22.46
N THR A 214 13.58 -21.10 -23.34
CA THR A 214 13.55 -22.55 -23.72
C THR A 214 14.40 -23.43 -22.80
N GLY A 215 15.19 -22.84 -21.89
CA GLY A 215 16.07 -23.55 -20.96
C GLY A 215 15.33 -24.30 -19.84
N PRO A 216 16.06 -25.12 -19.04
CA PRO A 216 15.50 -25.80 -17.86
C PRO A 216 14.85 -24.76 -16.92
N ARG A 217 13.72 -25.17 -16.33
CA ARG A 217 12.99 -24.31 -15.40
C ARG A 217 13.83 -24.03 -14.17
N PRO A 218 14.09 -22.77 -13.78
CA PRO A 218 14.81 -22.47 -12.55
C PRO A 218 14.08 -23.10 -11.36
N LYS A 219 14.83 -23.61 -10.40
CA LYS A 219 14.25 -24.14 -9.15
C LYS A 219 13.81 -22.94 -8.31
N VAL A 220 12.60 -22.96 -7.78
CA VAL A 220 12.10 -21.93 -6.83
C VAL A 220 12.34 -22.44 -5.41
N ASP A 221 12.83 -21.60 -4.54
CA ASP A 221 12.91 -21.87 -3.11
C ASP A 221 11.52 -21.73 -2.47
N VAL A 222 10.76 -22.84 -2.49
CA VAL A 222 9.42 -22.87 -1.90
C VAL A 222 9.49 -22.75 -0.39
N VAL A 223 10.52 -23.33 0.25
CA VAL A 223 10.69 -23.29 1.71
C VAL A 223 11.00 -21.88 2.16
N GLY A 224 11.97 -21.21 1.53
CA GLY A 224 12.27 -19.79 1.80
C GLY A 224 11.07 -18.89 1.53
N GLY A 225 10.33 -19.13 0.44
CA GLY A 225 9.11 -18.39 0.13
C GLY A 225 8.03 -18.55 1.19
N LEU A 226 7.81 -19.76 1.72
CA LEU A 226 6.85 -20.01 2.80
C LEU A 226 7.31 -19.41 4.14
N LEU A 227 8.60 -19.52 4.48
CA LEU A 227 9.15 -18.89 5.68
C LEU A 227 8.98 -17.38 5.63
N LEU A 228 9.30 -16.75 4.51
CA LEU A 228 9.12 -15.31 4.34
C LEU A 228 7.63 -14.93 4.41
N ALA A 229 6.75 -15.70 3.75
CA ALA A 229 5.31 -15.49 3.81
C ALA A 229 4.78 -15.58 5.25
N LEU A 230 5.22 -16.57 6.03
CA LEU A 230 4.85 -16.74 7.44
C LEU A 230 5.37 -15.59 8.29
N ALA A 231 6.64 -15.18 8.11
CA ALA A 231 7.23 -14.05 8.82
C ALA A 231 6.44 -12.76 8.57
N LEU A 232 6.17 -12.45 7.30
CA LEU A 232 5.41 -11.27 6.90
C LEU A 232 3.97 -11.32 7.41
N GLY A 233 3.37 -12.50 7.39
CA GLY A 233 2.03 -12.72 7.93
C GLY A 233 1.94 -12.42 9.41
N LEU A 234 2.84 -12.99 10.21
CA LEU A 234 2.91 -12.75 11.67
C LEU A 234 3.16 -11.27 11.98
N LEU A 235 4.07 -10.62 11.25
CA LEU A 235 4.34 -9.19 11.41
C LEU A 235 3.12 -8.34 11.04
N THR A 236 2.45 -8.66 9.93
CA THR A 236 1.26 -7.91 9.49
C THR A 236 0.14 -8.00 10.53
N VAL A 237 -0.15 -9.20 11.03
CA VAL A 237 -1.19 -9.39 12.05
C VAL A 237 -0.77 -8.76 13.38
N GLY A 238 0.50 -8.91 13.78
CA GLY A 238 1.02 -8.37 15.03
C GLY A 238 1.07 -6.83 15.08
N LEU A 239 1.26 -6.18 13.93
CA LEU A 239 1.29 -4.72 13.82
C LEU A 239 -0.10 -4.11 13.54
N ASN A 240 -1.08 -4.92 13.15
CA ASN A 240 -2.41 -4.43 12.84
C ASN A 240 -3.23 -4.26 14.13
N ASN A 241 -3.20 -3.06 14.69
CA ASN A 241 -4.02 -2.68 15.84
C ASN A 241 -5.38 -2.15 15.35
N GLN A 242 -6.44 -2.69 15.91
CA GLN A 242 -7.83 -2.34 15.59
C GLN A 242 -8.37 -1.27 16.54
N GLU A 243 -7.76 -1.13 17.71
CA GLU A 243 -8.11 -0.17 18.75
C GLU A 243 -6.88 0.66 19.13
N PRO A 244 -6.37 1.50 18.21
CA PRO A 244 -5.18 2.31 18.47
C PRO A 244 -5.38 3.33 19.59
N GLU A 245 -6.63 3.61 19.97
CA GLU A 245 -6.99 4.50 21.08
C GLU A 245 -6.63 3.89 22.44
N GLU A 246 -6.74 2.57 22.62
CA GLU A 246 -6.49 1.90 23.88
C GLU A 246 -5.02 1.52 24.08
N SER A 247 -4.32 1.14 23.02
CA SER A 247 -2.93 0.71 23.09
C SER A 247 -2.21 0.90 21.75
N ILE A 248 -0.87 1.06 21.80
CA ILE A 248 -0.02 1.17 20.60
C ILE A 248 -0.07 -0.12 19.76
N LEU A 249 -0.08 -1.28 20.44
CA LEU A 249 -0.13 -2.60 19.82
C LEU A 249 -1.26 -3.42 20.43
N PRO A 250 -1.91 -4.29 19.66
CA PRO A 250 -2.92 -5.18 20.21
C PRO A 250 -2.30 -6.13 21.25
N PRO A 251 -3.07 -6.68 22.21
CA PRO A 251 -2.54 -7.58 23.23
C PRO A 251 -1.78 -8.79 22.68
N TYR A 252 -2.18 -9.28 21.52
CA TYR A 252 -1.51 -10.37 20.79
C TYR A 252 -0.36 -9.88 19.89
N GLY A 253 -0.15 -8.57 19.76
CA GLY A 253 0.84 -7.95 18.87
C GLY A 253 2.28 -8.33 19.23
N PRO A 254 2.75 -8.05 20.45
CA PRO A 254 4.13 -8.32 20.84
C PRO A 254 4.59 -9.77 20.58
N PRO A 255 3.85 -10.83 20.99
CA PRO A 255 4.26 -12.20 20.71
C PRO A 255 4.27 -12.53 19.20
N LEU A 256 3.35 -11.98 18.41
CA LEU A 256 3.35 -12.20 16.96
C LEU A 256 4.48 -11.46 16.26
N ILE A 257 4.83 -10.25 16.70
CA ILE A 257 5.97 -9.49 16.16
C ILE A 257 7.27 -10.22 16.47
N VAL A 258 7.45 -10.69 17.71
CA VAL A 258 8.64 -11.49 18.10
C VAL A 258 8.69 -12.80 17.32
N GLY A 259 7.56 -13.49 17.18
CA GLY A 259 7.45 -14.71 16.38
C GLY A 259 7.77 -14.46 14.90
N GLY A 260 7.24 -13.39 14.31
CA GLY A 260 7.51 -12.98 12.94
C GLY A 260 8.98 -12.62 12.72
N ALA A 261 9.58 -11.88 13.67
CA ALA A 261 11.01 -11.56 13.62
C ALA A 261 11.88 -12.83 13.75
N ALA A 262 11.52 -13.76 14.62
CA ALA A 262 12.22 -15.03 14.75
C ALA A 262 12.14 -15.87 13.47
N VAL A 263 10.96 -15.97 12.84
CA VAL A 263 10.80 -16.66 11.55
C VAL A 263 11.57 -15.95 10.44
N LEU A 264 11.63 -14.60 10.45
CA LEU A 264 12.45 -13.84 9.51
C LEU A 264 13.94 -14.16 9.67
N VAL A 265 14.42 -14.28 10.90
CA VAL A 265 15.81 -14.72 11.17
C VAL A 265 16.03 -16.14 10.66
N VAL A 266 15.10 -17.07 10.90
CA VAL A 266 15.16 -18.43 10.34
C VAL A 266 15.18 -18.40 8.81
N PHE A 267 14.38 -17.55 8.16
CA PHE A 267 14.42 -17.34 6.72
C PHE A 267 15.81 -16.85 6.25
N LEU A 268 16.39 -15.84 6.92
CA LEU A 268 17.73 -15.33 6.57
C LEU A 268 18.83 -16.39 6.72
N ILE A 269 18.74 -17.22 7.77
CA ILE A 269 19.63 -18.36 7.98
C ILE A 269 19.43 -19.38 6.85
N TRP A 270 18.18 -19.76 6.55
CA TRP A 270 17.86 -20.67 5.45
C TRP A 270 18.42 -20.16 4.12
N GLU A 271 18.17 -18.86 3.80
CA GLU A 271 18.64 -18.23 2.56
C GLU A 271 20.16 -18.24 2.43
N SER A 272 20.91 -18.21 3.56
CA SER A 272 22.37 -18.30 3.55
C SER A 272 22.90 -19.67 3.17
N PHE A 273 22.18 -20.76 3.51
CA PHE A 273 22.57 -22.15 3.27
C PHE A 273 21.83 -22.80 2.08
N ALA A 274 20.73 -22.20 1.63
CA ALA A 274 19.93 -22.75 0.55
C ALA A 274 20.73 -22.84 -0.76
N ARG A 275 20.65 -24.02 -1.43
CA ARG A 275 21.24 -24.20 -2.77
C ARG A 275 20.52 -23.40 -3.84
N THR A 276 19.23 -23.17 -3.66
CA THR A 276 18.41 -22.28 -4.49
C THR A 276 17.90 -21.17 -3.61
N LYS A 277 18.39 -19.97 -3.83
CA LYS A 277 18.02 -18.77 -3.07
C LYS A 277 16.78 -18.13 -3.66
N LEU A 278 15.94 -17.53 -2.80
CA LEU A 278 14.80 -16.75 -3.24
C LEU A 278 15.29 -15.49 -3.96
N VAL A 279 16.27 -14.79 -3.35
CA VAL A 279 16.95 -13.64 -3.95
C VAL A 279 18.46 -13.90 -3.91
N ASP A 280 19.04 -14.27 -5.05
CA ASP A 280 20.48 -14.48 -5.12
C ASP A 280 21.23 -13.16 -5.38
N LEU A 281 21.74 -12.59 -4.31
CA LEU A 281 22.59 -11.40 -4.36
C LEU A 281 24.07 -11.72 -4.53
N SER A 282 24.45 -12.97 -4.85
CA SER A 282 25.84 -13.32 -5.12
C SER A 282 26.29 -12.70 -6.44
N GLY A 283 26.95 -11.63 -6.46
CA GLY A 283 27.35 -10.86 -7.66
C GLY A 283 26.54 -9.59 -7.91
N ALA A 284 25.49 -9.34 -7.14
CA ALA A 284 24.76 -8.08 -7.16
C ALA A 284 25.29 -7.12 -6.07
N PRO A 285 25.30 -5.79 -6.30
CA PRO A 285 25.70 -4.83 -5.30
C PRO A 285 24.66 -4.75 -4.18
N LYS A 286 25.01 -5.28 -3.00
CA LYS A 286 24.11 -5.37 -1.85
C LYS A 286 23.65 -4.02 -1.33
N LEU A 287 24.55 -3.03 -1.25
CA LEU A 287 24.24 -1.69 -0.72
C LEU A 287 23.11 -1.00 -1.51
N PRO A 288 23.14 -0.91 -2.84
CA PRO A 288 22.04 -0.34 -3.60
C PRO A 288 20.73 -1.11 -3.46
N PHE A 289 20.77 -2.44 -3.36
CA PHE A 289 19.58 -3.26 -3.17
C PHE A 289 18.88 -2.92 -1.85
N PHE A 290 19.61 -2.93 -0.74
CA PHE A 290 19.03 -2.58 0.57
C PHE A 290 18.65 -1.09 0.64
N ALA A 291 19.35 -0.20 -0.03
CA ALA A 291 18.98 1.20 -0.12
C ALA A 291 17.61 1.39 -0.77
N VAL A 292 17.33 0.67 -1.86
CA VAL A 292 16.00 0.68 -2.50
C VAL A 292 14.92 0.15 -1.55
N LEU A 293 15.17 -0.94 -0.83
CA LEU A 293 14.20 -1.51 0.10
C LEU A 293 13.91 -0.57 1.29
N ILE A 294 14.95 0.03 1.88
CA ILE A 294 14.80 0.99 2.99
C ILE A 294 14.06 2.25 2.50
N ALA A 295 14.41 2.77 1.33
CA ALA A 295 13.72 3.91 0.75
C ALA A 295 12.24 3.60 0.48
N SER A 296 11.93 2.39 -0.01
CA SER A 296 10.56 1.94 -0.25
C SER A 296 9.78 1.78 1.07
N LEU A 297 10.42 1.24 2.11
CA LEU A 297 9.85 1.12 3.46
C LEU A 297 9.48 2.50 4.03
N LEU A 298 10.41 3.46 3.95
CA LEU A 298 10.17 4.82 4.46
C LEU A 298 9.09 5.57 3.64
N ALA A 299 9.02 5.34 2.32
CA ALA A 299 7.92 5.84 1.50
C ALA A 299 6.57 5.27 1.95
N GLY A 300 6.53 3.98 2.27
CA GLY A 300 5.33 3.33 2.82
C GLY A 300 4.90 3.95 4.15
N ALA A 301 5.83 4.19 5.07
CA ALA A 301 5.54 4.83 6.34
C ALA A 301 4.85 6.20 6.15
N ALA A 302 5.41 7.05 5.29
CA ALA A 302 4.84 8.35 4.98
C ALA A 302 3.45 8.26 4.31
N LEU A 303 3.24 7.27 3.45
CA LEU A 303 1.95 7.05 2.78
C LEU A 303 0.82 6.75 3.77
N LEU A 304 0.99 5.77 4.65
CA LEU A 304 -0.10 5.37 5.54
C LEU A 304 -0.36 6.40 6.63
N VAL A 305 0.69 7.02 7.18
CA VAL A 305 0.56 8.15 8.12
C VAL A 305 -0.30 9.25 7.49
N THR A 306 -0.04 9.62 6.23
CA THR A 306 -0.86 10.64 5.57
C THR A 306 -2.31 10.22 5.42
N LEU A 307 -2.55 8.98 4.97
CA LEU A 307 -3.90 8.49 4.69
C LEU A 307 -4.78 8.43 5.95
N LEU A 308 -4.21 8.10 7.09
CA LEU A 308 -4.96 7.92 8.33
C LEU A 308 -4.91 9.18 9.20
N ASP A 309 -3.72 9.75 9.44
CA ASP A 309 -3.59 10.85 10.39
C ASP A 309 -4.21 12.17 9.88
N ILE A 310 -4.30 12.40 8.56
CA ILE A 310 -5.06 13.56 8.02
C ILE A 310 -6.55 13.41 8.29
N VAL A 311 -7.11 12.19 8.19
CA VAL A 311 -8.53 11.95 8.49
C VAL A 311 -8.79 12.09 9.99
N LEU A 312 -7.91 11.55 10.83
CA LEU A 312 -8.00 11.64 12.29
C LEU A 312 -7.84 13.10 12.77
N LEU A 313 -6.90 13.85 12.18
CA LEU A 313 -6.75 15.30 12.42
C LEU A 313 -8.02 16.07 12.05
N ALA A 314 -8.63 15.75 10.90
CA ALA A 314 -9.86 16.37 10.46
C ALA A 314 -11.00 16.16 11.45
N GLN A 315 -11.15 14.97 11.97
CA GLN A 315 -12.21 14.61 12.93
C GLN A 315 -11.91 15.14 14.33
N GLY A 316 -10.69 14.93 14.83
CA GLY A 316 -10.32 15.26 16.22
C GLY A 316 -10.01 16.75 16.44
N VAL A 317 -9.42 17.44 15.47
CA VAL A 317 -8.96 18.83 15.62
C VAL A 317 -9.85 19.82 14.87
N LEU A 318 -10.16 19.50 13.58
CA LEU A 318 -10.90 20.45 12.72
C LEU A 318 -12.42 20.34 12.88
N GLY A 319 -12.92 19.40 13.70
CA GLY A 319 -14.34 19.24 13.99
C GLY A 319 -15.18 18.71 12.81
N ILE A 320 -14.54 18.11 11.81
CA ILE A 320 -15.21 17.53 10.64
C ILE A 320 -15.66 16.11 11.01
N THR A 321 -16.85 15.97 11.56
CA THR A 321 -17.38 14.67 12.04
C THR A 321 -17.89 13.76 10.92
N ASP A 322 -18.19 14.30 9.73
CA ASP A 322 -18.61 13.47 8.59
C ASP A 322 -17.36 12.81 7.95
N PRO A 323 -17.28 11.47 7.95
CA PRO A 323 -16.17 10.75 7.32
C PRO A 323 -15.98 11.05 5.84
N ARG A 324 -17.06 11.40 5.12
CA ARG A 324 -17.00 11.76 3.70
C ARG A 324 -16.30 13.11 3.49
N GLU A 325 -16.61 14.08 4.33
CA GLU A 325 -15.97 15.40 4.26
C GLU A 325 -14.49 15.31 4.68
N SER A 326 -14.18 14.53 5.72
CA SER A 326 -12.79 14.25 6.12
C SER A 326 -11.98 13.58 4.99
N ALA A 327 -12.57 12.60 4.29
CA ALA A 327 -11.91 11.93 3.18
C ALA A 327 -11.66 12.87 1.97
N LYS A 328 -12.51 13.89 1.76
CA LYS A 328 -12.31 14.88 0.69
C LYS A 328 -11.02 15.68 0.84
N LEU A 329 -10.52 15.85 2.06
CA LEU A 329 -9.27 16.56 2.31
C LEU A 329 -8.07 15.84 1.67
N LEU A 330 -8.13 14.51 1.57
CA LEU A 330 -7.09 13.71 0.94
C LEU A 330 -7.10 13.73 -0.59
N VAL A 331 -8.15 14.28 -1.22
CA VAL A 331 -8.31 14.21 -2.70
C VAL A 331 -7.10 14.79 -3.42
N TYR A 332 -6.52 15.89 -2.95
CA TYR A 332 -5.36 16.51 -3.58
C TYR A 332 -4.10 15.67 -3.45
N PHE A 333 -3.87 15.04 -2.29
CA PHE A 333 -2.79 14.08 -2.08
C PHE A 333 -2.95 12.87 -3.00
N LEU A 334 -4.13 12.27 -2.98
CA LEU A 334 -4.46 11.06 -3.74
C LEU A 334 -4.44 11.29 -5.26
N ALA A 335 -4.84 12.48 -5.73
CA ALA A 335 -4.77 12.83 -7.15
C ALA A 335 -3.33 13.11 -7.61
N ALA A 336 -2.52 13.76 -6.77
CA ALA A 336 -1.13 14.08 -7.08
C ALA A 336 -0.21 12.84 -7.11
N LEU A 337 -0.50 11.82 -6.30
CA LEU A 337 0.32 10.63 -6.16
C LEU A 337 0.46 9.83 -7.49
N PRO A 338 -0.61 9.44 -8.21
CA PRO A 338 -0.48 8.76 -9.50
C PRO A 338 0.12 9.67 -10.58
N VAL A 339 -0.15 10.98 -10.55
CA VAL A 339 0.50 11.94 -11.45
C VAL A 339 2.01 11.94 -11.19
N GLY A 340 2.43 12.00 -9.93
CA GLY A 340 3.84 11.88 -9.53
C GLY A 340 4.47 10.59 -10.01
N ALA A 341 3.77 9.44 -9.91
CA ALA A 341 4.28 8.14 -10.35
C ALA A 341 4.57 8.10 -11.87
N VAL A 342 3.69 8.66 -12.68
CA VAL A 342 3.89 8.77 -14.14
C VAL A 342 5.04 9.74 -14.45
N VAL A 343 4.99 10.94 -13.88
CA VAL A 343 5.99 12.00 -14.12
C VAL A 343 7.38 11.52 -13.65
N GLY A 344 7.47 10.92 -12.47
CA GLY A 344 8.70 10.35 -11.92
C GLY A 344 9.29 9.26 -12.82
N GLY A 345 8.44 8.37 -13.34
CA GLY A 345 8.86 7.36 -14.29
C GLY A 345 9.41 7.93 -15.60
N VAL A 346 8.73 8.94 -16.18
CA VAL A 346 9.17 9.60 -17.42
C VAL A 346 10.48 10.35 -17.23
N ILE A 347 10.60 11.14 -16.16
CA ILE A 347 11.80 11.93 -15.86
C ILE A 347 12.98 11.00 -15.54
N ALA A 348 12.75 9.93 -14.77
CA ALA A 348 13.81 8.99 -14.40
C ALA A 348 14.42 8.26 -15.60
N GLY A 349 13.65 8.04 -16.66
CA GLY A 349 14.17 7.48 -17.91
C GLY A 349 15.14 8.42 -18.64
N ARG A 350 15.10 9.73 -18.36
CA ARG A 350 15.95 10.76 -19.01
C ARG A 350 17.09 11.24 -18.13
N VAL A 351 16.82 11.49 -16.85
CA VAL A 351 17.76 12.14 -15.91
C VAL A 351 18.47 11.12 -15.01
N GLY A 352 17.88 9.92 -14.88
CA GLY A 352 18.41 8.84 -14.04
C GLY A 352 17.57 8.61 -12.79
N LEU A 353 17.56 7.34 -12.34
CA LEU A 353 16.72 6.86 -11.23
C LEU A 353 17.04 7.54 -9.91
N ARG A 354 18.35 7.62 -9.57
CA ARG A 354 18.85 8.22 -8.32
C ARG A 354 18.39 9.66 -8.16
N GLY A 355 18.60 10.49 -9.20
CA GLY A 355 18.29 11.92 -9.13
C GLY A 355 16.80 12.17 -8.85
N VAL A 356 15.93 11.46 -9.58
CA VAL A 356 14.49 11.60 -9.41
C VAL A 356 14.03 11.10 -8.04
N THR A 357 14.55 9.97 -7.56
CA THR A 357 14.21 9.44 -6.23
C THR A 357 14.60 10.42 -5.11
N VAL A 358 15.83 10.95 -5.16
CA VAL A 358 16.30 11.94 -4.17
C VAL A 358 15.44 13.20 -4.20
N VAL A 359 15.20 13.76 -5.40
CA VAL A 359 14.35 14.97 -5.53
C VAL A 359 12.92 14.71 -5.07
N GLY A 360 12.34 13.56 -5.41
CA GLY A 360 10.99 13.20 -4.97
C GLY A 360 10.88 13.14 -3.43
N PHE A 361 11.84 12.52 -2.76
CA PHE A 361 11.85 12.50 -1.30
C PHE A 361 12.14 13.87 -0.68
N LEU A 362 12.97 14.72 -1.29
CA LEU A 362 13.18 16.09 -0.81
C LEU A 362 11.91 16.94 -0.94
N ILE A 363 11.15 16.78 -2.04
CA ILE A 363 9.83 17.42 -2.20
C ILE A 363 8.88 16.93 -1.11
N ALA A 364 8.83 15.62 -0.84
CA ALA A 364 8.01 15.06 0.23
C ALA A 364 8.46 15.58 1.61
N THR A 365 9.77 15.69 1.86
CA THR A 365 10.31 16.28 3.10
C THR A 365 9.80 17.69 3.32
N VAL A 366 9.90 18.55 2.30
CA VAL A 366 9.42 19.93 2.38
C VAL A 366 7.90 19.96 2.61
N ALA A 367 7.15 19.12 1.89
CA ALA A 367 5.70 19.05 2.04
C ALA A 367 5.29 18.66 3.47
N TYR A 368 5.87 17.59 4.03
CA TYR A 368 5.56 17.18 5.41
C TYR A 368 6.07 18.17 6.47
N TRP A 369 7.16 18.88 6.20
CA TRP A 369 7.58 20.00 7.03
C TRP A 369 6.53 21.13 7.00
N LEU A 370 5.97 21.49 5.84
CA LEU A 370 4.88 22.45 5.73
C LEU A 370 3.63 21.97 6.50
N VAL A 371 3.25 20.69 6.35
CA VAL A 371 2.13 20.09 7.09
C VAL A 371 2.36 20.14 8.60
N SER A 372 3.59 19.93 9.08
CA SER A 372 3.93 20.02 10.52
C SER A 372 3.78 21.45 11.10
N THR A 373 3.67 22.45 10.25
CA THR A 373 3.46 23.86 10.67
C THR A 373 2.00 24.33 10.55
N TRP A 374 1.07 23.42 10.34
CA TRP A 374 -0.34 23.79 10.21
C TRP A 374 -0.91 24.28 11.55
N PRO A 375 -1.64 25.42 11.58
CA PRO A 375 -2.42 25.83 12.73
C PRO A 375 -3.79 25.14 12.75
N SER A 376 -4.49 25.23 13.87
CA SER A 376 -5.87 24.74 13.99
C SER A 376 -6.85 25.45 13.02
N SER A 377 -6.49 26.62 12.50
CA SER A 377 -7.23 27.39 11.48
C SER A 377 -6.90 27.02 10.03
N ILE A 378 -6.23 25.90 9.76
CA ILE A 378 -5.69 25.52 8.44
C ILE A 378 -6.74 25.56 7.30
N LEU A 379 -8.01 25.29 7.60
CA LEU A 379 -9.08 25.30 6.60
C LEU A 379 -9.31 26.68 5.97
N THR A 380 -8.97 27.76 6.67
CA THR A 380 -9.11 29.15 6.19
C THR A 380 -7.79 29.72 5.64
N GLU A 381 -6.67 29.05 5.90
CA GLU A 381 -5.36 29.50 5.48
C GLU A 381 -5.13 29.32 3.97
N ARG A 382 -4.44 30.27 3.38
CA ARG A 382 -4.16 30.30 1.95
C ARG A 382 -2.69 30.61 1.68
N HIS A 383 -2.14 29.96 0.66
CA HIS A 383 -0.88 30.36 0.05
C HIS A 383 -1.14 31.31 -1.11
N GLU A 384 -0.40 32.41 -1.14
CA GLU A 384 -0.35 33.29 -2.30
C GLU A 384 0.82 32.86 -3.20
N VAL A 385 0.51 32.12 -4.26
CA VAL A 385 1.50 31.63 -5.23
C VAL A 385 1.21 32.25 -6.57
N LEU A 386 2.14 33.02 -7.12
CA LEU A 386 2.04 33.68 -8.44
C LEU A 386 0.76 34.54 -8.60
N GLY A 387 0.27 35.17 -7.52
CA GLY A 387 -0.97 35.97 -7.54
C GLY A 387 -2.27 35.13 -7.48
N LEU A 388 -2.17 33.83 -7.29
CA LEU A 388 -3.29 32.93 -7.03
C LEU A 388 -3.37 32.60 -5.54
N SER A 389 -4.54 32.82 -4.94
CA SER A 389 -4.83 32.47 -3.56
C SER A 389 -5.34 31.01 -3.52
N LEU A 390 -4.49 30.07 -3.11
CA LEU A 390 -4.80 28.65 -3.03
C LEU A 390 -4.94 28.19 -1.58
N PRO A 391 -5.90 27.30 -1.24
CA PRO A 391 -5.99 26.73 0.10
C PRO A 391 -4.69 26.03 0.47
N ARG A 392 -4.08 26.43 1.61
CA ARG A 392 -2.77 25.93 2.08
C ARG A 392 -2.76 24.42 2.23
N MET A 393 -3.79 23.87 2.87
CA MET A 393 -3.94 22.43 3.06
C MET A 393 -3.88 21.65 1.74
N ASN A 394 -4.57 22.13 0.71
CA ASN A 394 -4.65 21.43 -0.58
C ASN A 394 -3.30 21.43 -1.30
N THR A 395 -2.57 22.55 -1.26
CA THR A 395 -1.25 22.67 -1.91
C THR A 395 -0.21 21.82 -1.22
N ASP A 396 -0.19 21.80 0.12
CA ASP A 396 0.79 21.03 0.89
C ASP A 396 0.55 19.54 0.71
N LEU A 397 -0.70 19.08 0.73
CA LEU A 397 -1.06 17.68 0.47
C LEU A 397 -0.79 17.26 -0.98
N ALA A 398 -1.06 18.14 -1.96
CA ALA A 398 -0.71 17.87 -3.36
C ALA A 398 0.81 17.73 -3.53
N LEU A 399 1.59 18.58 -2.87
CA LEU A 399 3.05 18.51 -2.90
C LEU A 399 3.58 17.21 -2.27
N ALA A 400 3.00 16.78 -1.14
CA ALA A 400 3.32 15.51 -0.49
C ALA A 400 3.02 14.32 -1.41
N GLY A 401 1.82 14.28 -2.01
CA GLY A 401 1.42 13.25 -2.97
C GLY A 401 2.32 13.20 -4.20
N LEU A 402 2.66 14.38 -4.76
CA LEU A 402 3.56 14.47 -5.90
C LEU A 402 4.96 13.93 -5.53
N GLY A 403 5.52 14.36 -4.40
CA GLY A 403 6.84 13.92 -3.93
C GLY A 403 6.92 12.42 -3.73
N LEU A 404 5.96 11.82 -3.04
CA LEU A 404 5.90 10.36 -2.85
C LEU A 404 5.60 9.62 -4.16
N GLY A 405 4.76 10.17 -5.03
CA GLY A 405 4.50 9.60 -6.35
C GLY A 405 5.77 9.50 -7.20
N LEU A 406 6.57 10.58 -7.23
CA LEU A 406 7.81 10.65 -8.01
C LEU A 406 8.79 9.52 -7.72
N VAL A 407 8.78 8.89 -6.53
CA VAL A 407 9.74 7.85 -6.14
C VAL A 407 9.29 6.43 -6.46
N ILE A 408 8.00 6.18 -6.70
CA ILE A 408 7.42 4.83 -6.90
C ILE A 408 8.08 4.12 -8.09
N ALA A 409 8.05 4.74 -9.25
CA ALA A 409 8.58 4.15 -10.47
C ALA A 409 10.11 4.01 -10.48
N PRO A 410 10.89 5.04 -10.06
CA PRO A 410 12.34 4.92 -9.98
C PRO A 410 12.82 3.85 -9.01
N LEU A 411 12.20 3.67 -7.83
CA LEU A 411 12.56 2.62 -6.87
C LEU A 411 12.33 1.23 -7.47
N SER A 412 11.18 1.02 -8.12
CA SER A 412 10.87 -0.23 -8.80
C SER A 412 11.83 -0.52 -9.96
N ALA A 413 12.20 0.52 -10.74
CA ALA A 413 13.16 0.37 -11.82
C ALA A 413 14.59 0.11 -11.30
N ALA A 414 14.97 0.71 -10.17
CA ALA A 414 16.29 0.55 -9.58
C ALA A 414 16.54 -0.91 -9.14
N VAL A 415 15.58 -1.53 -8.45
CA VAL A 415 15.75 -2.94 -8.02
C VAL A 415 15.88 -3.88 -9.21
N LEU A 416 15.14 -3.64 -10.30
CA LEU A 416 15.18 -4.46 -11.51
C LEU A 416 16.51 -4.34 -12.29
N ARG A 417 17.26 -3.25 -12.10
CA ARG A 417 18.63 -3.11 -12.67
C ARG A 417 19.69 -3.84 -11.86
N ILE A 418 19.44 -4.07 -10.57
CA ILE A 418 20.40 -4.67 -9.63
C ILE A 418 20.42 -6.18 -9.77
N VAL A 419 19.28 -6.82 -10.07
CA VAL A 419 19.13 -8.27 -10.12
C VAL A 419 19.05 -8.80 -11.55
N PRO A 420 19.46 -10.06 -11.78
CA PRO A 420 19.33 -10.69 -13.10
C PRO A 420 17.85 -10.88 -13.50
N PRO A 421 17.55 -10.99 -14.82
CA PRO A 421 16.18 -11.14 -15.31
C PRO A 421 15.39 -12.29 -14.70
N SER A 422 16.07 -13.39 -14.32
CA SER A 422 15.45 -14.55 -13.67
C SER A 422 14.91 -14.28 -12.27
N GLN A 423 15.18 -13.11 -11.70
CA GLN A 423 14.77 -12.72 -10.35
C GLN A 423 13.93 -11.44 -10.31
N HIS A 424 13.52 -10.92 -11.47
CA HIS A 424 12.74 -9.67 -11.55
C HIS A 424 11.41 -9.76 -10.76
N GLY A 425 10.75 -10.92 -10.77
CA GLY A 425 9.49 -11.12 -10.04
C GLY A 425 9.68 -11.03 -8.52
N VAL A 426 10.69 -11.69 -7.99
CA VAL A 426 10.97 -11.66 -6.54
C VAL A 426 11.48 -10.28 -6.11
N ALA A 427 12.35 -9.66 -6.88
CA ALA A 427 12.88 -8.33 -6.57
C ALA A 427 11.78 -7.25 -6.61
N SER A 428 10.87 -7.32 -7.58
CA SER A 428 9.69 -6.44 -7.62
C SER A 428 8.81 -6.65 -6.39
N ALA A 429 8.58 -7.92 -6.01
CA ALA A 429 7.84 -8.25 -4.80
C ALA A 429 8.51 -7.67 -3.54
N ALA A 430 9.83 -7.77 -3.42
CA ALA A 430 10.58 -7.26 -2.27
C ALA A 430 10.39 -5.74 -2.06
N VAL A 431 10.39 -4.94 -3.14
CA VAL A 431 10.12 -3.48 -3.07
C VAL A 431 8.71 -3.18 -2.58
N VAL A 432 7.71 -3.91 -3.11
CA VAL A 432 6.31 -3.72 -2.71
C VAL A 432 6.09 -4.16 -1.27
N VAL A 433 6.65 -5.31 -0.87
CA VAL A 433 6.60 -5.82 0.52
C VAL A 433 7.26 -4.83 1.47
N ALA A 434 8.46 -4.32 1.15
CA ALA A 434 9.14 -3.31 1.97
C ALA A 434 8.26 -2.07 2.18
N ARG A 435 7.59 -1.59 1.12
CA ARG A 435 6.64 -0.47 1.21
C ARG A 435 5.46 -0.80 2.11
N THR A 436 4.86 -1.99 1.97
CA THR A 436 3.71 -2.39 2.79
C THR A 436 4.08 -2.57 4.25
N ILE A 437 5.23 -3.17 4.55
CA ILE A 437 5.76 -3.24 5.92
C ILE A 437 6.00 -1.83 6.46
N GLY A 438 6.57 -0.95 5.65
CA GLY A 438 6.78 0.46 6.00
C GLY A 438 5.48 1.16 6.36
N MET A 439 4.40 0.92 5.62
CA MET A 439 3.07 1.44 5.95
C MET A 439 2.64 1.01 7.36
N LEU A 440 2.71 -0.27 7.67
CA LEU A 440 2.27 -0.81 8.96
C LEU A 440 3.17 -0.37 10.12
N VAL A 441 4.49 -0.52 9.97
CA VAL A 441 5.46 -0.15 11.00
C VAL A 441 5.48 1.36 11.23
N GLY A 442 5.45 2.14 10.13
CA GLY A 442 5.47 3.59 10.19
C GLY A 442 4.25 4.15 10.90
N PHE A 443 3.06 3.67 10.56
CA PHE A 443 1.83 4.06 11.24
C PHE A 443 1.87 3.67 12.73
N ALA A 444 2.15 2.41 13.06
CA ALA A 444 2.23 1.95 14.45
C ALA A 444 3.27 2.74 15.28
N ALA A 445 4.43 3.05 14.69
CA ALA A 445 5.49 3.76 15.40
C ALA A 445 5.19 5.26 15.56
N LEU A 446 4.78 5.94 14.49
CA LEU A 446 4.62 7.39 14.49
C LEU A 446 3.32 7.81 15.19
N THR A 447 2.20 7.18 14.83
CA THR A 447 0.91 7.46 15.45
C THR A 447 0.88 6.98 16.91
N GLY A 448 1.45 5.81 17.18
CA GLY A 448 1.57 5.31 18.56
C GLY A 448 2.45 6.20 19.44
N TRP A 449 3.58 6.71 18.92
CA TRP A 449 4.41 7.69 19.64
C TRP A 449 3.65 9.01 19.86
N GLY A 450 2.96 9.50 18.85
CA GLY A 450 2.13 10.72 18.97
C GLY A 450 1.05 10.57 20.02
N LEU A 451 0.33 9.45 20.03
CA LEU A 451 -0.71 9.15 21.01
C LEU A 451 -0.14 9.06 22.43
N HIS A 452 1.03 8.44 22.62
CA HIS A 452 1.73 8.44 23.91
C HIS A 452 2.06 9.87 24.37
N ARG A 453 2.54 10.73 23.49
CA ARG A 453 2.81 12.14 23.78
C ARG A 453 1.54 12.91 24.16
N PHE A 454 0.45 12.65 23.44
CA PHE A 454 -0.86 13.23 23.78
C PHE A 454 -1.32 12.81 25.17
N HIS A 455 -1.33 11.52 25.50
CA HIS A 455 -1.72 11.04 26.81
C HIS A 455 -0.84 11.57 27.95
N THR A 456 0.47 11.66 27.74
CA THR A 456 1.38 12.25 28.75
C THR A 456 1.16 13.75 28.92
N GLY A 457 0.89 14.48 27.85
CA GLY A 457 0.62 15.92 27.90
C GLY A 457 -0.73 16.28 28.50
N THR A 458 -1.73 15.41 28.34
CA THR A 458 -3.10 15.64 28.83
C THR A 458 -3.38 15.01 30.20
N ARG A 459 -2.42 14.28 30.79
CA ARG A 459 -2.59 13.51 32.03
C ARG A 459 -3.06 14.36 33.22
N ASP A 460 -2.61 15.61 33.30
CA ASP A 460 -2.92 16.51 34.39
C ASP A 460 -4.15 17.38 34.11
N LEU A 461 -4.75 17.25 32.91
CA LEU A 461 -5.98 17.95 32.58
C LEU A 461 -7.17 17.24 33.24
N THR A 462 -7.85 17.96 34.13
CA THR A 462 -9.08 17.47 34.76
C THR A 462 -10.30 17.95 33.96
N PRO A 463 -11.14 17.04 33.43
CA PRO A 463 -12.34 17.46 32.75
C PRO A 463 -13.30 18.17 33.72
N PRO A 464 -13.81 19.36 33.38
CA PRO A 464 -14.80 20.04 34.19
C PRO A 464 -16.13 19.28 34.13
N ILE A 465 -16.62 18.84 35.29
CA ILE A 465 -17.88 18.10 35.42
C ILE A 465 -18.96 19.09 35.89
N PRO A 466 -19.97 19.37 35.04
CA PRO A 466 -21.08 20.22 35.44
C PRO A 466 -21.87 19.62 36.60
N GLN A 467 -22.35 20.45 37.52
CA GLN A 467 -23.20 19.98 38.64
C GLN A 467 -24.56 19.47 38.15
N ASP A 468 -25.08 20.09 37.09
CA ASP A 468 -26.29 19.66 36.41
C ASP A 468 -26.04 19.57 34.89
N PHE A 469 -25.97 18.35 34.37
CA PHE A 469 -25.79 18.10 32.94
C PHE A 469 -26.95 18.58 32.07
N ALA A 470 -28.14 18.74 32.64
CA ALA A 470 -29.32 19.21 31.91
C ALA A 470 -29.35 20.75 31.81
N ARG A 471 -28.70 21.43 32.75
CA ARG A 471 -28.68 22.91 32.83
C ARG A 471 -27.33 23.42 33.35
N PRO A 472 -26.25 23.28 32.56
CA PRO A 472 -24.97 23.81 32.97
C PRO A 472 -25.00 25.35 33.07
N THR A 473 -24.32 25.89 34.05
CA THR A 473 -24.15 27.35 34.24
C THR A 473 -23.26 27.94 33.14
N ALA A 474 -23.31 29.26 32.96
CA ALA A 474 -22.45 29.94 31.98
C ALA A 474 -20.94 29.73 32.27
N ASP A 475 -20.57 29.71 33.56
CA ASP A 475 -19.18 29.48 34.00
C ASP A 475 -18.73 28.03 33.74
N GLU A 476 -19.61 27.06 33.96
CA GLU A 476 -19.34 25.64 33.63
C GLU A 476 -19.19 25.43 32.12
N LEU A 477 -20.01 26.05 31.28
CA LEU A 477 -19.90 26.04 29.82
C LEU A 477 -18.57 26.67 29.36
N ALA A 478 -18.17 27.79 29.99
CA ALA A 478 -16.88 28.41 29.70
C ALA A 478 -15.69 27.51 30.09
N ALA A 479 -15.79 26.83 31.24
CA ALA A 479 -14.77 25.86 31.66
C ALA A 479 -14.66 24.65 30.72
N ILE A 480 -15.78 24.13 30.26
CA ILE A 480 -15.82 23.03 29.25
C ILE A 480 -15.18 23.50 27.95
N ALA A 481 -15.56 24.69 27.45
CA ALA A 481 -15.00 25.23 26.21
C ALA A 481 -13.47 25.48 26.31
N ALA A 482 -12.99 25.92 27.47
CA ALA A 482 -11.55 26.08 27.71
C ALA A 482 -10.82 24.73 27.74
N TYR A 483 -11.40 23.71 28.37
CA TYR A 483 -10.86 22.36 28.39
C TYR A 483 -10.79 21.76 26.98
N GLU A 484 -11.86 21.86 26.18
CA GLU A 484 -11.90 21.40 24.80
C GLU A 484 -10.88 22.13 23.93
N ALA A 485 -10.68 23.44 24.13
CA ALA A 485 -9.67 24.21 23.41
C ALA A 485 -8.25 23.72 23.75
N GLN A 486 -7.94 23.47 25.02
CA GLN A 486 -6.65 22.92 25.44
C GLN A 486 -6.43 21.51 24.87
N LEU A 487 -7.44 20.64 24.93
CA LEU A 487 -7.36 19.28 24.36
C LEU A 487 -7.07 19.33 22.86
N ARG A 488 -7.74 20.24 22.14
CA ARG A 488 -7.54 20.46 20.70
C ARG A 488 -6.13 20.94 20.39
N ASP A 489 -5.56 21.84 21.21
CA ASP A 489 -4.19 22.32 21.04
C ASP A 489 -3.16 21.19 21.27
N TYR A 490 -3.35 20.34 22.27
CA TYR A 490 -2.51 19.16 22.48
C TYR A 490 -2.61 18.17 21.32
N LEU A 491 -3.81 17.91 20.79
CA LEU A 491 -4.01 17.06 19.61
C LEU A 491 -3.32 17.66 18.39
N MET A 492 -3.44 18.97 18.17
CA MET A 492 -2.78 19.64 17.06
C MET A 492 -1.26 19.53 17.16
N GLY A 493 -0.70 19.76 18.35
CA GLY A 493 0.73 19.59 18.62
C GLY A 493 1.21 18.16 18.34
N MET A 494 0.43 17.16 18.73
CA MET A 494 0.71 15.76 18.43
C MET A 494 0.82 15.51 16.92
N TYR A 495 -0.14 15.99 16.12
CA TYR A 495 -0.09 15.80 14.66
C TYR A 495 1.07 16.56 14.01
N GLN A 496 1.38 17.78 14.48
CA GLN A 496 2.54 18.53 14.03
C GLN A 496 3.85 17.72 14.24
N GLU A 497 4.02 17.10 15.40
CA GLU A 497 5.17 16.25 15.73
C GLU A 497 5.21 14.99 14.85
N ILE A 498 4.07 14.32 14.61
CA ILE A 498 3.98 13.13 13.72
C ILE A 498 4.42 13.50 12.30
N PHE A 499 3.91 14.62 11.75
CA PHE A 499 4.28 15.04 10.40
C PHE A 499 5.72 15.54 10.30
N LEU A 500 6.27 16.13 11.36
CA LEU A 500 7.70 16.48 11.43
C LEU A 500 8.58 15.23 11.43
N ALA A 501 8.19 14.19 12.18
CA ALA A 501 8.88 12.89 12.15
C ALA A 501 8.76 12.22 10.78
N THR A 502 7.61 12.34 10.11
CA THR A 502 7.41 11.88 8.74
C THR A 502 8.32 12.62 7.75
N ALA A 503 8.49 13.94 7.91
CA ALA A 503 9.45 14.71 7.13
C ALA A 503 10.88 14.20 7.35
N ALA A 504 11.27 13.91 8.59
CA ALA A 504 12.57 13.32 8.90
C ALA A 504 12.76 11.93 8.25
N CYS A 505 11.72 11.08 8.24
CA CYS A 505 11.74 9.80 7.53
C CYS A 505 11.96 10.00 6.02
N CYS A 506 11.28 10.96 5.40
CA CYS A 506 11.49 11.29 3.98
C CYS A 506 12.90 11.82 3.71
N LEU A 507 13.46 12.62 4.60
CA LEU A 507 14.84 13.10 4.49
C LEU A 507 15.85 11.95 4.58
N VAL A 508 15.66 11.03 5.52
CA VAL A 508 16.48 9.80 5.62
C VAL A 508 16.35 8.97 4.35
N ALA A 509 15.15 8.84 3.79
CA ALA A 509 14.91 8.15 2.53
C ALA A 509 15.65 8.82 1.36
N ALA A 510 15.69 10.16 1.30
CA ALA A 510 16.47 10.90 0.32
C ALA A 510 17.97 10.61 0.45
N LEU A 511 18.51 10.63 1.67
CA LEU A 511 19.92 10.32 1.96
C LEU A 511 20.30 8.88 1.59
N VAL A 512 19.47 7.91 1.98
CA VAL A 512 19.66 6.49 1.63
C VAL A 512 19.59 6.29 0.12
N SER A 513 18.73 7.03 -0.58
CA SER A 513 18.60 6.95 -2.04
C SER A 513 19.85 7.42 -2.79
N VAL A 514 20.75 8.15 -2.14
CA VAL A 514 22.07 8.50 -2.70
C VAL A 514 22.93 7.25 -2.98
N ALA A 515 22.73 6.17 -2.23
CA ALA A 515 23.41 4.90 -2.43
C ALA A 515 22.85 4.08 -3.63
N ILE A 516 21.75 4.50 -4.23
CA ILE A 516 21.24 3.91 -5.48
C ILE A 516 22.23 4.22 -6.58
N THR A 517 22.84 3.19 -7.17
CA THR A 517 23.93 3.35 -8.13
C THR A 517 23.52 4.09 -9.39
N HIS A 518 24.37 5.01 -9.84
CA HIS A 518 24.42 5.46 -11.22
C HIS A 518 25.06 4.34 -12.07
N CYS A 519 24.28 3.34 -12.49
CA CYS A 519 24.70 2.60 -13.67
C CYS A 519 24.29 3.45 -14.89
N ARG A 520 25.32 4.01 -15.55
CA ARG A 520 25.20 4.55 -16.91
C ARG A 520 24.95 3.44 -17.90
#